data_69c36ba06a2ec738eea0745f397e2083
#
_entry.id   69c36ba06a2ec738eea0745f397e2083
#
_cell.length_a   1.000
_cell.length_b   1.000
_cell.length_c   1.000
_cell.angle_alpha   90.00
_cell.angle_beta   90.00
_cell.angle_gamma   90.00
#
_symmetry.space_group_name_H-M   'P 1'
#
loop_
_entity.id
_entity.type
_entity.pdbx_description
1 polymer ?
#
loop_
_entity_poly.entity_id
_entity_poly.type
_entity_poly.pdbx_seq_one_letter_code
_entity_poly.pdbx_strand_id
1 'polypeptide(L)'
;MKYQIEQWPAFRVAGISHRIKTDRAFELVPQIWAEAWKDGTMKKFMSFFPDYRPSGFLGITAGAESGSSDEMDYILAVTNHVETPGCNHVAAPKDMAEFSYPAATWVVIHADGEIPKAINDVYQEFYSEWLPCSGYKLSDLPIFECYMQENRQEVWIAVEEA
;
A
#
# COMPACT_ATOMS: atom_id res chain seq x y z
N MET A 1 -6.49 14.32 11.85
CA MET A 1 -6.27 13.15 10.98
C MET A 1 -7.60 12.44 10.77
N LYS A 2 -7.97 12.23 9.54
CA LYS A 2 -9.21 11.55 9.19
C LYS A 2 -8.92 10.07 8.94
N TYR A 3 -9.42 9.19 9.79
CA TYR A 3 -9.06 7.78 9.74
C TYR A 3 -10.18 6.89 10.24
N GLN A 4 -10.03 5.58 9.97
CA GLN A 4 -10.86 4.51 10.49
C GLN A 4 -9.94 3.37 10.93
N ILE A 5 -10.36 2.62 11.95
CA ILE A 5 -9.67 1.39 12.34
C ILE A 5 -10.56 0.24 11.87
N GLU A 6 -10.02 -0.62 11.01
CA GLU A 6 -10.77 -1.71 10.41
C GLU A 6 -10.07 -3.04 10.63
N GLN A 7 -10.84 -4.04 11.01
CA GLN A 7 -10.40 -5.43 10.95
C GLN A 7 -10.68 -5.92 9.54
N TRP A 8 -9.62 -6.23 8.79
CA TRP A 8 -9.74 -6.58 7.38
C TRP A 8 -9.33 -8.03 7.16
N PRO A 9 -10.10 -8.81 6.37
CA PRO A 9 -9.75 -10.20 6.10
C PRO A 9 -8.45 -10.33 5.31
N ALA A 10 -7.92 -11.54 5.22
CA ALA A 10 -6.79 -11.82 4.36
C ALA A 10 -7.10 -11.42 2.92
N PHE A 11 -6.11 -10.95 2.19
CA PHE A 11 -6.28 -10.50 0.82
C PHE A 11 -5.02 -10.70 0.01
N ARG A 12 -5.14 -10.58 -1.31
CA ARG A 12 -4.03 -10.70 -2.24
C ARG A 12 -4.00 -9.51 -3.18
N VAL A 13 -2.79 -9.20 -3.62
CA VAL A 13 -2.55 -8.19 -4.65
C VAL A 13 -1.79 -8.84 -5.80
N ALA A 14 -1.99 -8.32 -7.00
CA ALA A 14 -1.23 -8.72 -8.19
C ALA A 14 -0.36 -7.55 -8.62
N GLY A 15 0.92 -7.78 -8.84
CA GLY A 15 1.80 -6.68 -9.19
C GLY A 15 3.24 -7.08 -9.45
N ILE A 16 4.09 -6.06 -9.42
CA ILE A 16 5.51 -6.16 -9.72
C ILE A 16 6.31 -5.56 -8.57
N SER A 17 7.24 -6.35 -8.03
CA SER A 17 8.11 -5.92 -6.94
C SER A 17 9.43 -5.38 -7.48
N HIS A 18 9.88 -4.29 -6.88
CA HIS A 18 11.16 -3.65 -7.19
C HIS A 18 12.01 -3.61 -5.93
N ARG A 19 13.19 -4.23 -5.99
CA ARG A 19 14.15 -4.17 -4.88
C ARG A 19 14.93 -2.89 -4.99
N ILE A 20 14.84 -2.02 -3.97
CA ILE A 20 15.51 -0.72 -3.97
C ILE A 20 16.24 -0.48 -2.66
N LYS A 21 17.21 0.43 -2.67
CA LYS A 21 17.88 0.87 -1.46
C LYS A 21 16.96 1.84 -0.70
N THR A 22 16.80 1.60 0.59
CA THR A 22 15.88 2.35 1.43
C THR A 22 16.21 3.84 1.46
N ASP A 23 17.50 4.19 1.51
CA ASP A 23 17.95 5.59 1.54
C ASP A 23 17.75 6.33 0.21
N ARG A 24 17.42 5.61 -0.87
CA ARG A 24 17.16 6.20 -2.19
C ARG A 24 15.69 6.14 -2.58
N ALA A 25 14.80 5.72 -1.67
CA ALA A 25 13.40 5.50 -1.99
C ALA A 25 12.73 6.76 -2.54
N PHE A 26 13.00 7.93 -1.94
CA PHE A 26 12.39 9.19 -2.37
C PHE A 26 12.75 9.56 -3.83
N GLU A 27 13.89 9.07 -4.31
CA GLU A 27 14.34 9.27 -5.68
C GLU A 27 13.81 8.18 -6.61
N LEU A 28 13.90 6.93 -6.18
CA LEU A 28 13.62 5.77 -7.03
C LEU A 28 12.12 5.48 -7.19
N VAL A 29 11.32 5.72 -6.16
CA VAL A 29 9.87 5.45 -6.22
C VAL A 29 9.18 6.26 -7.31
N PRO A 30 9.38 7.58 -7.44
CA PRO A 30 8.79 8.31 -8.57
C PRO A 30 9.24 7.77 -9.93
N GLN A 31 10.49 7.32 -10.06
CA GLN A 31 11.00 6.74 -11.29
C GLN A 31 10.29 5.42 -11.63
N ILE A 32 10.01 4.59 -10.63
CA ILE A 32 9.28 3.33 -10.80
C ILE A 32 7.88 3.61 -11.37
N TRP A 33 7.18 4.58 -10.81
CA TRP A 33 5.84 4.97 -11.32
C TRP A 33 5.91 5.51 -12.73
N ALA A 34 6.87 6.39 -13.02
CA ALA A 34 7.03 6.97 -14.36
C ALA A 34 7.34 5.90 -15.41
N GLU A 35 8.21 4.95 -15.07
CA GLU A 35 8.55 3.84 -15.95
C GLU A 35 7.34 2.92 -16.19
N ALA A 36 6.55 2.66 -15.16
CA ALA A 36 5.35 1.85 -15.29
C ALA A 36 4.30 2.47 -16.21
N TRP A 37 4.17 3.79 -16.20
CA TRP A 37 3.30 4.50 -17.14
C TRP A 37 3.83 4.41 -18.58
N LYS A 38 5.15 4.43 -18.74
CA LYS A 38 5.82 4.40 -20.05
C LYS A 38 5.80 3.04 -20.72
N ASP A 39 6.04 1.97 -19.94
CA ASP A 39 6.24 0.62 -20.49
C ASP A 39 4.95 -0.18 -20.64
N GLY A 40 3.81 0.39 -20.30
CA GLY A 40 2.51 -0.28 -20.42
C GLY A 40 2.07 -1.06 -19.18
N THR A 41 2.85 -1.05 -18.11
CA THR A 41 2.50 -1.76 -16.87
C THR A 41 1.20 -1.23 -16.27
N MET A 42 1.04 0.09 -16.18
CA MET A 42 -0.17 0.70 -15.64
C MET A 42 -1.38 0.39 -16.51
N LYS A 43 -1.20 0.34 -17.82
CA LYS A 43 -2.26 -0.04 -18.75
C LYS A 43 -2.70 -1.50 -18.52
N LYS A 44 -1.78 -2.40 -18.20
CA LYS A 44 -2.11 -3.77 -17.83
C LYS A 44 -2.94 -3.82 -16.55
N PHE A 45 -2.57 -3.04 -15.53
CA PHE A 45 -3.37 -2.95 -14.31
C PHE A 45 -4.81 -2.54 -14.64
N MET A 46 -4.99 -1.53 -15.46
CA MET A 46 -6.32 -1.05 -15.84
C MET A 46 -7.13 -2.09 -16.60
N SER A 47 -6.48 -3.00 -17.32
CA SER A 47 -7.16 -4.01 -18.15
C SER A 47 -7.85 -5.11 -17.34
N PHE A 48 -7.40 -5.36 -16.10
CA PHE A 48 -8.00 -6.41 -15.26
C PHE A 48 -8.47 -5.90 -13.88
N PHE A 49 -8.50 -4.60 -13.71
CA PHE A 49 -8.70 -3.92 -12.43
C PHE A 49 -10.09 -4.19 -11.82
N PRO A 50 -10.18 -4.99 -10.74
CA PRO A 50 -11.47 -5.34 -10.15
C PRO A 50 -12.01 -4.32 -9.16
N ASP A 51 -11.22 -3.31 -8.81
CA ASP A 51 -11.55 -2.26 -7.83
C ASP A 51 -11.92 -2.81 -6.45
N TYR A 52 -11.18 -3.79 -5.97
CA TYR A 52 -11.31 -4.30 -4.62
C TYR A 52 -10.52 -3.43 -3.65
N ARG A 53 -10.92 -3.46 -2.37
CA ARG A 53 -10.19 -2.76 -1.30
C ARG A 53 -9.04 -3.63 -0.76
N PRO A 54 -7.86 -3.09 -0.45
CA PRO A 54 -7.43 -1.69 -0.62
C PRO A 54 -7.52 -1.25 -2.07
N SER A 55 -8.10 -0.06 -2.30
CA SER A 55 -8.52 0.37 -3.63
C SER A 55 -7.43 1.12 -4.38
N GLY A 56 -7.60 1.20 -5.69
CA GLY A 56 -6.75 1.99 -6.55
C GLY A 56 -5.44 1.29 -6.91
N PHE A 57 -4.49 2.08 -7.40
CA PHE A 57 -3.13 1.59 -7.63
C PHE A 57 -2.37 1.65 -6.32
N LEU A 58 -1.73 0.55 -5.96
CA LEU A 58 -1.07 0.41 -4.67
C LEU A 58 0.44 0.59 -4.81
N GLY A 59 1.01 1.42 -3.93
CA GLY A 59 2.42 1.44 -3.66
C GLY A 59 2.65 0.78 -2.30
N ILE A 60 3.30 -0.38 -2.28
CA ILE A 60 3.47 -1.18 -1.08
C ILE A 60 4.94 -1.18 -0.68
N THR A 61 5.22 -0.71 0.52
CA THR A 61 6.58 -0.69 1.07
C THR A 61 6.76 -1.85 2.02
N ALA A 62 7.60 -2.81 1.64
CA ALA A 62 7.87 -4.03 2.41
C ALA A 62 9.35 -4.16 2.73
N GLY A 63 9.65 -4.62 3.94
CA GLY A 63 11.02 -4.86 4.40
C GLY A 63 11.65 -3.70 5.16
N ALA A 64 11.16 -2.48 4.98
CA ALA A 64 11.67 -1.31 5.71
C ALA A 64 11.23 -1.32 7.18
N GLU A 65 10.16 -2.03 7.49
CA GLU A 65 9.60 -2.13 8.83
C GLU A 65 10.51 -2.83 9.82
N SER A 66 11.46 -3.63 9.33
CA SER A 66 12.44 -4.29 10.21
C SER A 66 13.48 -3.32 10.79
N GLY A 67 13.62 -2.14 10.19
CA GLY A 67 14.57 -1.10 10.64
C GLY A 67 16.04 -1.44 10.47
N SER A 68 16.37 -2.65 10.04
CA SER A 68 17.75 -3.14 9.96
C SER A 68 18.21 -3.39 8.53
N SER A 69 17.34 -3.24 7.56
CA SER A 69 17.65 -3.54 6.16
C SER A 69 18.01 -2.27 5.38
N ASP A 70 19.10 -2.33 4.63
CA ASP A 70 19.50 -1.27 3.68
C ASP A 70 18.60 -1.25 2.46
N GLU A 71 17.84 -2.32 2.24
CA GLU A 71 17.02 -2.52 1.07
C GLU A 71 15.58 -2.80 1.47
N MET A 72 14.67 -2.45 0.58
CA MET A 72 13.26 -2.75 0.73
C MET A 72 12.67 -3.18 -0.61
N ASP A 73 11.52 -3.84 -0.54
CA ASP A 73 10.73 -4.12 -1.73
C ASP A 73 9.65 -3.03 -1.86
N TYR A 74 9.59 -2.43 -3.04
CA TYR A 74 8.50 -1.53 -3.40
C TYR A 74 7.67 -2.20 -4.47
N ILE A 75 6.40 -2.46 -4.17
CA ILE A 75 5.51 -3.23 -5.03
C ILE A 75 4.45 -2.32 -5.61
N LEU A 76 4.38 -2.25 -6.95
CA LEU A 76 3.24 -1.66 -7.65
C LEU A 76 2.21 -2.76 -7.88
N ALA A 77 0.98 -2.56 -7.43
CA ALA A 77 0.00 -3.62 -7.46
C ALA A 77 -1.43 -3.10 -7.47
N VAL A 78 -2.36 -4.02 -7.68
CA VAL A 78 -3.79 -3.82 -7.43
C VAL A 78 -4.30 -5.01 -6.63
N THR A 79 -5.30 -4.78 -5.79
CA THR A 79 -5.94 -5.86 -5.03
C THR A 79 -6.76 -6.74 -5.97
N ASN A 80 -6.44 -8.04 -6.01
CA ASN A 80 -7.12 -8.97 -6.91
C ASN A 80 -7.95 -10.04 -6.20
N HIS A 81 -7.90 -10.09 -4.88
CA HIS A 81 -8.73 -11.00 -4.10
C HIS A 81 -8.84 -10.52 -2.65
N VAL A 82 -10.02 -10.67 -2.06
CA VAL A 82 -10.28 -10.45 -0.63
C VAL A 82 -11.02 -11.67 -0.12
N GLU A 83 -10.57 -12.25 1.00
CA GLU A 83 -11.18 -13.43 1.62
C GLU A 83 -12.49 -13.04 2.32
N THR A 84 -13.51 -12.77 1.52
CA THR A 84 -14.84 -12.41 1.99
C THR A 84 -15.87 -13.05 1.05
N PRO A 85 -17.04 -13.45 1.57
CA PRO A 85 -18.09 -14.03 0.72
C PRO A 85 -18.45 -13.12 -0.45
N GLY A 86 -18.57 -13.71 -1.63
CA GLY A 86 -18.93 -12.98 -2.83
C GLY A 86 -17.79 -12.29 -3.58
N CYS A 87 -16.58 -12.31 -3.03
CA CYS A 87 -15.42 -11.79 -3.73
C CYS A 87 -14.83 -12.88 -4.62
N ASN A 88 -14.70 -12.60 -5.91
CA ASN A 88 -14.09 -13.50 -6.87
C ASN A 88 -12.61 -13.18 -7.02
N HIS A 89 -11.78 -14.22 -7.02
CA HIS A 89 -10.36 -14.07 -7.32
C HIS A 89 -10.18 -13.69 -8.79
N VAL A 90 -9.48 -12.60 -9.05
CA VAL A 90 -9.11 -12.19 -10.40
C VAL A 90 -7.65 -12.57 -10.62
N ALA A 91 -7.42 -13.50 -11.55
CA ALA A 91 -6.07 -14.01 -11.79
C ALA A 91 -5.11 -12.91 -12.22
N ALA A 92 -3.88 -12.96 -11.70
CA ALA A 92 -2.83 -12.02 -12.10
C ALA A 92 -2.43 -12.30 -13.56
N PRO A 93 -2.10 -11.23 -14.33
CA PRO A 93 -1.47 -11.42 -15.63
C PRO A 93 -0.18 -12.25 -15.51
N LYS A 94 0.19 -12.91 -16.60
CA LYS A 94 1.30 -13.86 -16.63
C LYS A 94 2.64 -13.30 -16.14
N ASP A 95 2.87 -12.02 -16.37
CA ASP A 95 4.12 -11.35 -16.01
C ASP A 95 4.07 -10.62 -14.66
N MET A 96 3.02 -10.83 -13.89
CA MET A 96 2.87 -10.27 -12.54
C MET A 96 2.82 -11.39 -11.52
N ALA A 97 3.27 -11.09 -10.30
CA ALA A 97 3.21 -12.00 -9.16
C ALA A 97 2.01 -11.67 -8.27
N GLU A 98 1.56 -12.65 -7.51
CA GLU A 98 0.58 -12.42 -6.44
C GLU A 98 1.29 -12.40 -5.10
N PHE A 99 0.87 -11.46 -4.24
CA PHE A 99 1.37 -11.32 -2.88
C PHE A 99 0.18 -11.43 -1.93
N SER A 100 0.33 -12.23 -0.88
CA SER A 100 -0.74 -12.51 0.08
C SER A 100 -0.45 -11.86 1.43
N TYR A 101 -1.50 -11.31 2.05
CA TYR A 101 -1.40 -10.67 3.36
C TYR A 101 -2.46 -11.26 4.28
N PRO A 102 -2.13 -11.51 5.56
CA PRO A 102 -3.06 -12.12 6.50
C PRO A 102 -4.16 -11.15 6.94
N ALA A 103 -5.20 -11.68 7.57
CA ALA A 103 -6.17 -10.86 8.26
C ALA A 103 -5.47 -10.06 9.36
N ALA A 104 -5.81 -8.79 9.48
CA ALA A 104 -5.16 -7.89 10.42
C ALA A 104 -6.05 -6.70 10.76
N THR A 105 -5.62 -5.92 11.73
CA THR A 105 -6.22 -4.64 12.05
C THR A 105 -5.42 -3.53 11.37
N TRP A 106 -6.11 -2.68 10.64
CA TRP A 106 -5.51 -1.61 9.86
C TRP A 106 -6.05 -0.26 10.29
N VAL A 107 -5.15 0.72 10.37
CA VAL A 107 -5.56 2.13 10.43
C VAL A 107 -5.59 2.59 8.98
N VAL A 108 -6.79 2.94 8.52
CA VAL A 108 -7.01 3.43 7.15
C VAL A 108 -7.13 4.94 7.22
N ILE A 109 -6.15 5.65 6.72
CA ILE A 109 -6.05 7.10 6.86
C ILE A 109 -6.30 7.75 5.51
N HIS A 110 -7.22 8.72 5.48
CA HIS A 110 -7.49 9.50 4.28
C HIS A 110 -6.43 10.59 4.12
N ALA A 111 -5.81 10.62 2.95
CA ALA A 111 -4.74 11.56 2.62
C ALA A 111 -5.13 12.35 1.37
N ASP A 112 -6.20 13.15 1.51
CA ASP A 112 -6.69 13.97 0.40
C ASP A 112 -5.80 15.18 0.19
N GLY A 113 -5.54 15.53 -1.06
CA GLY A 113 -4.72 16.67 -1.43
C GLY A 113 -3.57 16.31 -2.36
N GLU A 114 -2.74 17.29 -2.66
CA GLU A 114 -1.61 17.11 -3.56
C GLU A 114 -0.52 16.25 -2.94
N ILE A 115 0.02 15.35 -3.74
CA ILE A 115 1.17 14.52 -3.36
C ILE A 115 2.47 15.24 -3.78
N PRO A 116 3.56 15.07 -3.02
CA PRO A 116 3.73 14.17 -1.89
C PRO A 116 3.28 14.72 -0.54
N LYS A 117 2.87 15.98 -0.48
CA LYS A 117 2.56 16.66 0.79
C LYS A 117 1.47 15.95 1.60
N ALA A 118 0.37 15.57 0.96
CA ALA A 118 -0.76 14.93 1.64
C ALA A 118 -0.34 13.63 2.33
N ILE A 119 0.48 12.82 1.67
CA ILE A 119 0.99 11.56 2.23
C ILE A 119 2.00 11.83 3.35
N ASN A 120 2.92 12.77 3.13
CA ASN A 120 3.92 13.12 4.16
C ASN A 120 3.28 13.66 5.43
N ASP A 121 2.25 14.47 5.30
CA ASP A 121 1.49 15.01 6.44
C ASP A 121 0.84 13.88 7.25
N VAL A 122 0.30 12.87 6.58
CA VAL A 122 -0.29 11.69 7.25
C VAL A 122 0.76 10.96 8.06
N TYR A 123 1.91 10.66 7.49
CA TYR A 123 2.97 9.95 8.22
C TYR A 123 3.46 10.74 9.42
N GLN A 124 3.65 12.04 9.26
CA GLN A 124 4.12 12.89 10.36
C GLN A 124 3.13 12.86 11.53
N GLU A 125 1.85 13.07 11.25
CA GLU A 125 0.82 13.07 12.28
C GLU A 125 0.63 11.70 12.91
N PHE A 126 0.64 10.64 12.09
CA PHE A 126 0.47 9.27 12.57
C PHE A 126 1.57 8.89 13.57
N TYR A 127 2.83 9.06 13.20
CA TYR A 127 3.95 8.61 14.03
C TYR A 127 4.21 9.53 15.22
N SER A 128 4.02 10.84 15.09
CA SER A 128 4.34 11.77 16.15
C SER A 128 3.19 12.01 17.14
N GLU A 129 1.96 11.88 16.70
CA GLU A 129 0.80 12.24 17.52
C GLU A 129 -0.15 11.07 17.76
N TRP A 130 -0.58 10.39 16.72
CA TRP A 130 -1.61 9.37 16.86
C TRP A 130 -1.10 8.10 17.53
N LEU A 131 -0.05 7.51 17.00
CA LEU A 131 0.46 6.21 17.46
C LEU A 131 0.86 6.24 18.94
N PRO A 132 1.61 7.24 19.42
CA PRO A 132 2.02 7.27 20.83
C PRO A 132 0.85 7.31 21.81
N CYS A 133 -0.30 7.84 21.42
CA CYS A 133 -1.48 8.02 22.28
C CYS A 133 -2.57 6.98 22.02
N SER A 134 -2.37 6.06 21.06
CA SER A 134 -3.44 5.22 20.55
C SER A 134 -3.70 3.95 21.36
N GLY A 135 -2.73 3.47 22.12
CA GLY A 135 -2.78 2.15 22.73
C GLY A 135 -2.45 1.02 21.75
N TYR A 136 -2.06 1.35 20.55
CA TYR A 136 -1.62 0.39 19.53
C TYR A 136 -0.11 0.47 19.33
N LYS A 137 0.43 -0.58 18.75
CA LYS A 137 1.80 -0.61 18.23
C LYS A 137 1.77 -1.06 16.77
N LEU A 138 2.83 -0.77 16.04
CA LEU A 138 2.93 -1.22 14.65
C LEU A 138 2.98 -2.73 14.57
N SER A 139 2.24 -3.29 13.62
CA SER A 139 2.42 -4.66 13.17
C SER A 139 3.58 -4.71 12.18
N ASP A 140 4.08 -5.91 11.89
CA ASP A 140 5.18 -6.12 10.97
C ASP A 140 4.74 -6.27 9.49
N LEU A 141 3.50 -5.88 9.18
CA LEU A 141 3.00 -5.90 7.81
C LEU A 141 3.43 -4.66 7.04
N PRO A 142 3.53 -4.75 5.71
CA PRO A 142 3.87 -3.60 4.88
C PRO A 142 2.87 -2.47 4.98
N ILE A 143 3.31 -1.28 4.61
CA ILE A 143 2.46 -0.09 4.49
C ILE A 143 1.95 0.01 3.06
N PHE A 144 0.65 0.31 2.92
CA PHE A 144 -0.01 0.45 1.63
C PHE A 144 -0.38 1.90 1.40
N GLU A 145 0.10 2.46 0.30
CA GLU A 145 -0.39 3.75 -0.21
C GLU A 145 -1.31 3.46 -1.37
N CYS A 146 -2.55 3.92 -1.25
CA CYS A 146 -3.62 3.63 -2.20
C CYS A 146 -3.95 4.89 -2.99
N TYR A 147 -3.68 4.88 -4.29
CA TYR A 147 -3.89 6.02 -5.18
C TYR A 147 -5.15 5.77 -6.00
N MET A 148 -6.27 6.38 -5.59
CA MET A 148 -7.60 6.10 -6.16
C MET A 148 -7.99 7.04 -7.27
N GLN A 149 -8.00 8.32 -7.00
CA GLN A 149 -8.34 9.40 -7.94
C GLN A 149 -7.37 10.53 -7.73
N GLU A 150 -7.37 11.52 -8.63
CA GLU A 150 -6.54 12.70 -8.46
C GLU A 150 -6.79 13.32 -7.09
N ASN A 151 -5.72 13.52 -6.34
CA ASN A 151 -5.71 14.10 -4.99
C ASN A 151 -6.55 13.33 -3.96
N ARG A 152 -6.84 12.05 -4.22
CA ARG A 152 -7.49 11.16 -3.27
C ARG A 152 -6.65 9.92 -3.05
N GLN A 153 -6.10 9.80 -1.85
CA GLN A 153 -5.26 8.69 -1.46
C GLN A 153 -5.70 8.16 -0.10
N GLU A 154 -5.33 6.92 0.18
CA GLU A 154 -5.42 6.33 1.51
C GLU A 154 -4.07 5.75 1.88
N VAL A 155 -3.77 5.76 3.18
CA VAL A 155 -2.60 5.07 3.73
C VAL A 155 -3.12 4.02 4.70
N TRP A 156 -2.74 2.78 4.47
CA TRP A 156 -3.12 1.65 5.31
C TRP A 156 -1.90 1.19 6.11
N ILE A 157 -1.99 1.29 7.43
CA ILE A 157 -0.91 0.91 8.35
C ILE A 157 -1.46 -0.13 9.31
N ALA A 158 -0.84 -1.31 9.33
CA ALA A 158 -1.27 -2.39 10.21
C ALA A 158 -0.80 -2.15 11.64
N VAL A 159 -1.70 -2.38 12.57
CA VAL A 159 -1.44 -2.19 14.01
C VAL A 159 -1.96 -3.39 14.80
N GLU A 160 -1.46 -3.52 16.01
CA GLU A 160 -1.96 -4.51 16.97
C GLU A 160 -2.00 -3.87 18.35
N GLU A 161 -2.74 -4.46 19.28
CA GLU A 161 -2.80 -3.92 20.63
C GLU A 161 -1.42 -3.95 21.28
N ALA A 162 -1.08 -2.85 21.91
CA ALA A 162 0.21 -2.70 22.56
C ALA A 162 0.30 -3.54 23.86
#